data_853bc81b015974387f70cdfba5b6588d
#
_entry.id   853bc81b015974387f70cdfba5b6588d
#
_cell.length_a   1.000
_cell.length_b   1.000
_cell.length_c   1.000
_cell.angle_alpha   90.00
_cell.angle_beta   90.00
_cell.angle_gamma   90.00
#
_symmetry.space_group_name_H-M   'P 1'
#
loop_
_entity.id
_entity.type
_entity.pdbx_description
1 polymer ?
#
loop_
_entity_poly.entity_id
_entity_poly.type
_entity_poly.pdbx_seq_one_letter_code
_entity_poly.pdbx_strand_id
1 'polypeptide(L)'
;IQWFADPLAFLQRCSNYLTSHGMILFGTFAPTNLHEVRALTGVGLDYPDLAQWQETLTSDFSVLHLEQKEVQLKFDSPLSVLKHLKETGVTATNNQIWHYKKVAQFCEQYRQQYADEQGKVSLTYVPILMLAQKKEER
;
A
#
# COMPACT_ATOMS: atom_id res chain seq x y z
N ILE A 1 9.98 -1.79 1.57
CA ILE A 1 9.90 -2.60 0.33
C ILE A 1 8.97 -1.96 -0.72
N GLN A 2 7.95 -1.25 -0.31
CA GLN A 2 6.98 -0.61 -1.22
C GLN A 2 7.58 0.50 -2.11
N TRP A 3 8.75 1.01 -1.76
CA TRP A 3 9.42 2.09 -2.51
C TRP A 3 10.37 1.59 -3.58
N PHE A 4 10.57 0.27 -3.69
CA PHE A 4 11.41 -0.31 -4.72
C PHE A 4 10.65 -0.36 -6.06
N ALA A 5 11.36 -0.11 -7.15
CA ALA A 5 10.79 -0.17 -8.50
C ALA A 5 10.27 -1.57 -8.85
N ASP A 6 10.94 -2.61 -8.34
CA ASP A 6 10.54 -4.00 -8.54
C ASP A 6 10.65 -4.75 -7.20
N PRO A 7 9.60 -4.67 -6.36
CA PRO A 7 9.63 -5.28 -5.05
C PRO A 7 9.70 -6.80 -5.07
N LEU A 8 9.13 -7.44 -6.09
CA LEU A 8 9.21 -8.90 -6.22
C LEU A 8 10.64 -9.37 -6.52
N ALA A 9 11.35 -8.67 -7.41
CA ALA A 9 12.75 -8.95 -7.68
C ALA A 9 13.63 -8.71 -6.46
N PHE A 10 13.34 -7.67 -5.70
CA PHE A 10 14.04 -7.39 -4.44
C PHE A 10 13.87 -8.56 -3.46
N LEU A 11 12.67 -9.08 -3.32
CA LEU A 11 12.39 -10.22 -2.45
C LEU A 11 13.19 -11.46 -2.88
N GLN A 12 13.25 -11.73 -4.18
CA GLN A 12 14.04 -12.84 -4.70
C GLN A 12 15.52 -12.70 -4.36
N ARG A 13 16.05 -11.47 -4.45
CA ARG A 13 17.44 -11.19 -4.08
C ARG A 13 17.70 -11.38 -2.58
N CYS A 14 16.71 -11.11 -1.74
CA CYS A 14 16.84 -11.32 -0.30
C CYS A 14 17.19 -12.75 0.06
N SER A 15 16.74 -13.75 -0.71
CA SER A 15 17.05 -15.15 -0.46
C SER A 15 18.55 -15.43 -0.51
N ASN A 16 19.31 -14.66 -1.31
CA ASN A 16 20.77 -14.84 -1.45
C ASN A 16 21.55 -14.40 -0.20
N TYR A 17 20.93 -13.59 0.64
CA TYR A 17 21.57 -13.07 1.85
C TYR A 17 21.16 -13.82 3.11
N LEU A 18 20.23 -14.77 3.00
CA LEU A 18 19.75 -15.54 4.13
C LEU A 18 20.41 -16.91 4.16
N THR A 19 20.71 -17.38 5.37
CA THR A 19 21.11 -18.77 5.59
C THR A 19 19.91 -19.69 5.43
N SER A 20 20.15 -20.99 5.22
CA SER A 20 19.07 -21.99 5.24
C SER A 20 18.28 -21.87 6.53
N HIS A 21 16.96 -21.90 6.45
CA HIS A 21 16.03 -21.67 7.55
C HIS A 21 16.01 -20.23 8.09
N GLY A 22 16.71 -19.29 7.44
CA GLY A 22 16.60 -17.87 7.76
C GLY A 22 15.18 -17.36 7.49
N MET A 23 14.72 -16.43 8.31
CA MET A 23 13.35 -15.91 8.22
C MET A 23 13.34 -14.49 7.71
N ILE A 24 12.28 -14.14 6.96
CA ILE A 24 12.02 -12.80 6.53
C ILE A 24 10.60 -12.39 6.97
N LEU A 25 10.49 -11.21 7.56
CA LEU A 25 9.23 -10.62 7.95
C LEU A 25 9.15 -9.23 7.33
N PHE A 26 8.08 -8.97 6.60
CA PHE A 26 7.88 -7.64 6.03
C PHE A 26 6.42 -7.32 5.82
N GLY A 27 6.15 -6.02 5.71
CA GLY A 27 4.81 -5.51 5.41
C GLY A 27 4.83 -4.66 4.16
N THR A 28 3.74 -4.67 3.43
CA THR A 28 3.50 -3.84 2.27
C THR A 28 2.00 -3.57 2.17
N PHE A 29 1.55 -3.13 1.00
CA PHE A 29 0.13 -2.84 0.75
C PHE A 29 -0.35 -3.56 -0.51
N ALA A 30 -1.65 -3.82 -0.57
CA ALA A 30 -2.31 -4.40 -1.74
C ALA A 30 -2.59 -3.33 -2.81
N PRO A 31 -2.88 -3.74 -4.06
CA PRO A 31 -3.21 -2.79 -5.14
C PRO A 31 -4.40 -1.87 -4.84
N THR A 32 -5.33 -2.30 -4.01
CA THR A 32 -6.51 -1.53 -3.62
C THR A 32 -6.25 -0.54 -2.48
N ASN A 33 -5.01 -0.48 -1.98
CA ASN A 33 -4.63 0.47 -0.93
C ASN A 33 -4.88 1.90 -1.39
N LEU A 34 -5.51 2.71 -0.54
CA LEU A 34 -5.84 4.11 -0.81
C LEU A 34 -6.66 4.29 -2.11
N HIS A 35 -7.60 3.38 -2.37
CA HIS A 35 -8.37 3.38 -3.61
C HIS A 35 -9.17 4.68 -3.82
N GLU A 36 -9.59 5.34 -2.75
CA GLU A 36 -10.35 6.59 -2.82
C GLU A 36 -9.53 7.70 -3.47
N VAL A 37 -8.27 7.84 -3.04
CA VAL A 37 -7.36 8.85 -3.58
C VAL A 37 -6.97 8.50 -5.01
N ARG A 38 -6.65 7.23 -5.25
CA ARG A 38 -6.24 6.75 -6.58
C ARG A 38 -7.34 6.91 -7.61
N ALA A 39 -8.59 6.65 -7.24
CA ALA A 39 -9.74 6.79 -8.14
C ALA A 39 -9.94 8.24 -8.59
N LEU A 40 -9.65 9.21 -7.74
CA LEU A 40 -9.86 10.63 -8.02
C LEU A 40 -8.65 11.32 -8.67
N THR A 41 -7.44 10.83 -8.38
CA THR A 41 -6.21 11.48 -8.84
C THR A 41 -5.46 10.68 -9.91
N GLY A 42 -5.72 9.37 -10.01
CA GLY A 42 -4.92 8.46 -10.84
C GLY A 42 -3.51 8.23 -10.32
N VAL A 43 -3.20 8.74 -9.13
CA VAL A 43 -1.86 8.69 -8.54
C VAL A 43 -1.80 7.65 -7.44
N GLY A 44 -0.76 6.86 -7.43
CA GLY A 44 -0.51 5.85 -6.42
C GLY A 44 0.66 4.97 -6.81
N LEU A 45 1.11 4.14 -5.91
CA LEU A 45 2.13 3.15 -6.20
C LEU A 45 1.49 1.89 -6.76
N ASP A 46 2.19 1.24 -7.68
CA ASP A 46 1.76 -0.04 -8.22
C ASP A 46 2.27 -1.15 -7.30
N TYR A 47 1.34 -1.74 -6.56
CA TYR A 47 1.67 -2.83 -5.63
C TYR A 47 1.36 -4.18 -6.27
N PRO A 48 2.23 -5.19 -6.06
CA PRO A 48 1.86 -6.57 -6.38
C PRO A 48 0.67 -7.01 -5.53
N ASP A 49 -0.19 -7.86 -6.09
CA ASP A 49 -1.28 -8.44 -5.32
C ASP A 49 -0.80 -9.62 -4.44
N LEU A 50 -1.71 -10.11 -3.59
CA LEU A 50 -1.40 -11.20 -2.67
C LEU A 50 -0.93 -12.47 -3.41
N ALA A 51 -1.55 -12.80 -4.53
CA ALA A 51 -1.21 -13.97 -5.32
C ALA A 51 0.20 -13.85 -5.92
N GLN A 52 0.59 -12.67 -6.38
CA GLN A 52 1.94 -12.41 -6.91
C GLN A 52 3.00 -12.58 -5.83
N TRP A 53 2.75 -12.06 -4.62
CA TRP A 53 3.65 -12.25 -3.49
C TRP A 53 3.79 -13.72 -3.12
N GLN A 54 2.68 -14.42 -3.04
CA GLN A 54 2.67 -15.85 -2.70
C GLN A 54 3.45 -16.67 -3.72
N GLU A 55 3.22 -16.43 -5.01
CA GLU A 55 3.92 -17.12 -6.08
C GLU A 55 5.43 -16.89 -6.01
N THR A 56 5.85 -15.63 -5.80
CA THR A 56 7.27 -15.28 -5.69
C THR A 56 7.92 -15.91 -4.47
N LEU A 57 7.23 -15.93 -3.32
CA LEU A 57 7.75 -16.50 -2.09
C LEU A 57 7.92 -18.02 -2.18
N THR A 58 7.01 -18.72 -2.84
CA THR A 58 7.03 -20.20 -2.85
C THR A 58 8.22 -20.79 -3.57
N SER A 59 8.92 -20.03 -4.43
CA SER A 59 10.12 -20.49 -5.11
C SER A 59 11.27 -20.79 -4.14
N ASP A 60 11.56 -19.85 -3.23
CA ASP A 60 12.72 -19.90 -2.35
C ASP A 60 12.37 -19.98 -0.86
N PHE A 61 11.10 -19.80 -0.52
CA PHE A 61 10.63 -19.70 0.86
C PHE A 61 9.47 -20.64 1.13
N SER A 62 9.36 -21.06 2.40
CA SER A 62 8.14 -21.64 2.93
C SER A 62 7.35 -20.51 3.58
N VAL A 63 6.14 -20.26 3.11
CA VAL A 63 5.29 -19.19 3.64
C VAL A 63 4.69 -19.65 4.96
N LEU A 64 5.06 -18.98 6.05
CA LEU A 64 4.56 -19.31 7.39
C LEU A 64 3.32 -18.51 7.74
N HIS A 65 3.23 -17.27 7.25
CA HIS A 65 2.07 -16.41 7.46
C HIS A 65 1.94 -15.46 6.30
N LEU A 66 0.73 -15.29 5.82
CA LEU A 66 0.40 -14.36 4.74
C LEU A 66 -0.99 -13.80 5.04
N GLU A 67 -1.07 -12.49 5.29
CA GLU A 67 -2.29 -11.85 5.73
C GLU A 67 -2.52 -10.56 4.97
N GLN A 68 -3.75 -10.35 4.53
CA GLN A 68 -4.22 -9.10 3.98
C GLN A 68 -5.40 -8.61 4.79
N LYS A 69 -5.33 -7.36 5.23
CA LYS A 69 -6.40 -6.72 6.00
C LYS A 69 -6.92 -5.50 5.24
N GLU A 70 -8.11 -5.07 5.62
CA GLU A 70 -8.67 -3.80 5.17
C GLU A 70 -8.95 -2.95 6.39
N VAL A 71 -8.33 -1.76 6.44
CA VAL A 71 -8.49 -0.82 7.54
C VAL A 71 -9.05 0.49 6.98
N GLN A 72 -10.29 0.78 7.31
CA GLN A 72 -10.94 2.01 6.87
C GLN A 72 -10.89 3.05 7.97
N LEU A 73 -10.22 4.17 7.69
CA LEU A 73 -10.18 5.33 8.58
C LEU A 73 -11.24 6.32 8.18
N LYS A 74 -11.75 7.07 9.15
CA LYS A 74 -12.72 8.15 8.92
C LYS A 74 -12.10 9.48 9.26
N PHE A 75 -12.31 10.47 8.39
CA PHE A 75 -11.82 11.84 8.55
C PHE A 75 -12.98 12.82 8.49
N ASP A 76 -12.82 13.96 9.16
CA ASP A 76 -13.86 14.99 9.21
C ASP A 76 -14.07 15.68 7.86
N SER A 77 -13.04 15.70 7.03
CA SER A 77 -13.10 16.37 5.72
C SER A 77 -12.06 15.79 4.76
N PRO A 78 -12.26 15.97 3.44
CA PRO A 78 -11.22 15.60 2.45
C PRO A 78 -9.90 16.35 2.66
N LEU A 79 -9.93 17.57 3.16
CA LEU A 79 -8.73 18.32 3.46
C LEU A 79 -7.90 17.64 4.56
N SER A 80 -8.56 17.05 5.55
CA SER A 80 -7.92 16.26 6.60
C SER A 80 -7.23 15.02 6.01
N VAL A 81 -7.83 14.41 4.98
CA VAL A 81 -7.21 13.29 4.25
C VAL A 81 -5.91 13.74 3.59
N LEU A 82 -5.93 14.87 2.88
CA LEU A 82 -4.73 15.41 2.22
C LEU A 82 -3.62 15.71 3.23
N LYS A 83 -3.97 16.29 4.36
CA LYS A 83 -3.02 16.57 5.43
C LYS A 83 -2.39 15.28 5.96
N HIS A 84 -3.21 14.26 6.19
CA HIS A 84 -2.75 12.94 6.63
C HIS A 84 -1.76 12.33 5.64
N LEU A 85 -2.08 12.36 4.35
CA LEU A 85 -1.21 11.81 3.29
C LEU A 85 0.12 12.57 3.23
N LYS A 86 0.09 13.88 3.39
CA LYS A 86 1.31 14.70 3.43
C LYS A 86 2.19 14.34 4.62
N GLU A 87 1.58 14.21 5.81
CA GLU A 87 2.29 13.87 7.04
C GLU A 87 2.90 12.47 7.00
N THR A 88 2.26 11.53 6.30
CA THR A 88 2.76 10.16 6.16
C THR A 88 3.74 9.98 5.01
N GLY A 89 3.99 11.01 4.22
CA GLY A 89 4.94 10.97 3.11
C GLY A 89 4.41 10.34 1.83
N VAL A 90 3.13 9.96 1.78
CA VAL A 90 2.55 9.31 0.59
C VAL A 90 2.62 10.22 -0.63
N THR A 91 2.41 11.53 -0.42
CA THR A 91 2.46 12.51 -1.51
C THR A 91 3.87 12.82 -2.00
N ALA A 92 4.89 12.37 -1.29
CA ALA A 92 6.29 12.60 -1.68
C ALA A 92 6.68 11.87 -2.97
N THR A 93 5.93 10.84 -3.36
CA THR A 93 6.16 10.10 -4.62
C THR A 93 5.57 10.82 -5.82
N ASN A 94 4.82 11.90 -5.59
CA ASN A 94 4.14 12.66 -6.62
C ASN A 94 4.55 14.13 -6.53
N ASN A 95 5.27 14.62 -7.53
CA ASN A 95 5.75 15.99 -7.60
C ASN A 95 4.70 16.98 -8.12
N GLN A 96 3.43 16.61 -8.16
CA GLN A 96 2.37 17.52 -8.60
C GLN A 96 2.18 18.64 -7.58
N ILE A 97 2.31 19.87 -8.07
CA ILE A 97 1.93 21.04 -7.28
C ILE A 97 0.42 21.23 -7.49
N TRP A 98 -0.32 21.11 -6.40
CA TRP A 98 -1.78 21.25 -6.44
C TRP A 98 -2.15 22.72 -6.25
N HIS A 99 -2.71 23.31 -7.29
CA HIS A 99 -3.30 24.64 -7.21
C HIS A 99 -4.61 24.60 -6.42
N TYR A 100 -5.00 25.76 -5.88
CA TYR A 100 -6.21 25.90 -5.09
C TYR A 100 -7.46 25.29 -5.75
N LYS A 101 -7.63 25.53 -7.05
CA LYS A 101 -8.80 25.00 -7.79
C LYS A 101 -8.80 23.47 -7.83
N LYS A 102 -7.63 22.86 -7.98
CA LYS A 102 -7.50 21.40 -8.02
C LYS A 102 -7.80 20.78 -6.66
N VAL A 103 -7.33 21.42 -5.59
CA VAL A 103 -7.62 20.97 -4.22
C VAL A 103 -9.11 21.06 -3.94
N ALA A 104 -9.76 22.17 -4.29
CA ALA A 104 -11.19 22.35 -4.09
C ALA A 104 -12.00 21.31 -4.87
N GLN A 105 -11.63 21.02 -6.11
CA GLN A 105 -12.29 20.03 -6.95
C GLN A 105 -12.12 18.62 -6.37
N PHE A 106 -10.91 18.28 -5.92
CA PHE A 106 -10.64 17.00 -5.26
C PHE A 106 -11.50 16.84 -4.01
N CYS A 107 -11.55 17.86 -3.17
CA CYS A 107 -12.33 17.81 -1.94
C CYS A 107 -13.82 17.62 -2.20
N GLU A 108 -14.36 18.31 -3.20
CA GLU A 108 -15.76 18.18 -3.57
C GLU A 108 -16.08 16.78 -4.08
N GLN A 109 -15.27 16.26 -5.01
CA GLN A 109 -15.45 14.92 -5.56
C GLN A 109 -15.31 13.84 -4.48
N TYR A 110 -14.37 14.02 -3.59
CA TYR A 110 -14.14 13.09 -2.48
C TYR A 110 -15.37 13.04 -1.57
N ARG A 111 -15.89 14.20 -1.22
CA ARG A 111 -17.09 14.30 -0.37
C ARG A 111 -18.31 13.68 -1.04
N GLN A 112 -18.50 13.89 -2.34
CA GLN A 112 -19.63 13.32 -3.07
C GLN A 112 -19.59 11.79 -3.10
N GLN A 113 -18.43 11.19 -3.22
CA GLN A 113 -18.29 9.75 -3.41
C GLN A 113 -18.10 8.96 -2.11
N TYR A 114 -17.50 9.58 -1.10
CA TYR A 114 -17.04 8.84 0.08
C TYR A 114 -17.53 9.39 1.41
N ALA A 115 -18.35 10.43 1.41
CA ALA A 115 -18.93 10.94 2.65
C ALA A 115 -20.07 10.04 3.14
N ASP A 116 -20.08 9.79 4.45
CA ASP A 116 -21.16 9.07 5.10
C ASP A 116 -22.28 10.05 5.52
N GLU A 117 -23.29 9.53 6.22
CA GLU A 117 -24.44 10.34 6.67
C GLU A 117 -24.05 11.46 7.62
N GLN A 118 -22.91 11.33 8.31
CA GLN A 118 -22.38 12.33 9.24
C GLN A 118 -21.43 13.31 8.55
N GLY A 119 -21.22 13.18 7.26
CA GLY A 119 -20.31 14.03 6.50
C GLY A 119 -18.84 13.65 6.61
N LYS A 120 -18.53 12.55 7.27
CA LYS A 120 -17.17 12.03 7.37
C LYS A 120 -16.80 11.26 6.11
N VAL A 121 -15.52 11.34 5.71
CA VAL A 121 -15.01 10.67 4.52
C VAL A 121 -14.07 9.53 4.90
N SER A 122 -14.04 8.50 4.07
CA SER A 122 -13.23 7.32 4.31
C SER A 122 -11.87 7.39 3.61
N LEU A 123 -10.88 6.74 4.23
CA LEU A 123 -9.60 6.44 3.59
C LEU A 123 -9.24 5.02 3.96
N THR A 124 -9.02 4.17 2.96
CA THR A 124 -8.86 2.74 3.16
C THR A 124 -7.42 2.31 2.94
N TYR A 125 -6.82 1.71 3.97
CA TYR A 125 -5.53 1.04 3.89
C TYR A 125 -5.74 -0.46 3.75
N VAL A 126 -4.96 -1.09 2.89
CA VAL A 126 -5.01 -2.55 2.69
C VAL A 126 -3.62 -3.13 2.87
N PRO A 127 -3.16 -3.27 4.13
CA PRO A 127 -1.83 -3.81 4.42
C PRO A 127 -1.77 -5.31 4.18
N ILE A 128 -0.59 -5.76 3.74
CA ILE A 128 -0.22 -7.17 3.62
C ILE A 128 0.95 -7.43 4.56
N LEU A 129 0.85 -8.45 5.40
CA LEU A 129 1.92 -8.90 6.28
C LEU A 129 2.35 -10.29 5.86
N MET A 130 3.66 -10.48 5.72
CA MET A 130 4.24 -11.74 5.26
C MET A 130 5.36 -12.19 6.17
N LEU A 131 5.32 -13.47 6.55
CA LEU A 131 6.39 -14.15 7.26
C LEU A 131 6.75 -15.41 6.47
N ALA A 132 8.02 -15.53 6.10
CA ALA A 132 8.49 -16.66 5.31
C ALA A 132 9.85 -17.13 5.81
N GLN A 133 10.12 -18.41 5.63
CA GLN A 133 11.38 -19.03 6.00
C GLN A 133 12.06 -19.54 4.74
N LYS A 134 13.36 -19.23 4.59
CA LYS A 134 14.12 -19.71 3.45
C LYS A 134 14.17 -21.24 3.46
N LYS A 135 13.93 -21.86 2.31
CA LYS A 135 14.01 -23.29 2.14
C LYS A 135 15.45 -23.77 2.30
N GLU A 136 15.59 -25.02 2.72
CA GLU A 136 16.89 -25.66 2.83
C GLU A 136 17.57 -25.72 1.46
N GLU A 137 18.84 -25.35 1.40
CA GLU A 137 19.65 -25.48 0.21
C GLU A 137 19.97 -26.95 -0.06
N ARG A 138 19.78 -27.32 -1.31
CA ARG A 138 20.12 -28.69 -1.75
C ARG A 138 21.45 -28.68 -2.49
#